data_085663b0541487700d2d796b145f0403
#
_entry.id   085663b0541487700d2d796b145f0403
#
_cell.length_a   1.000
_cell.length_b   1.000
_cell.length_c   1.000
_cell.angle_alpha   90.00
_cell.angle_beta   90.00
_cell.angle_gamma   90.00
#
_symmetry.space_group_name_H-M   'P 1'
#
loop_
_entity.id
_entity.type
_entity.pdbx_description
1 polymer ?
#
loop_
_entity_poly.entity_id
_entity_poly.type
_entity_poly.pdbx_seq_one_letter_code
_entity_poly.pdbx_strand_id
1 'polypeptide(L)'
;DASAREAKRAGYDLKIFPSRTQDKKKNPLDPGMKINYMKQMFPDYEENIQNDAEANTIFDVLTNSYGEGYKNATIMVGQDRLAEFQGLAQKYNGSDLYNFDNIMVMSGGTRDPDSDDVTGMSASKMRNFVTQGNFQSFAQGIPDTLKPMQKRELFNMVGKAMGVKQKDTQKEEIELWEIAPKLDSEKLRENYLDNKIFNIGDVVENLNTGLVGKITR
;
A
#
# COMPACT_ATOMS: atom_id res chain seq x y z
N ASP A 1 9.92 5.39 -1.29
CA ASP A 1 10.97 4.61 -1.95
C ASP A 1 12.23 5.44 -2.24
N ALA A 2 12.16 6.60 -2.91
CA ALA A 2 13.32 7.44 -3.21
C ALA A 2 14.12 7.82 -1.94
N SER A 3 13.43 8.33 -0.94
CA SER A 3 14.01 8.73 0.34
C SER A 3 14.66 7.56 1.10
N ALA A 4 14.04 6.39 1.06
CA ALA A 4 14.58 5.19 1.70
C ALA A 4 15.86 4.70 1.00
N ARG A 5 15.90 4.78 -0.34
CA ARG A 5 17.10 4.48 -1.11
C ARG A 5 18.23 5.45 -0.80
N GLU A 6 17.94 6.73 -0.67
CA GLU A 6 18.91 7.74 -0.35
C GLU A 6 19.49 7.55 1.05
N ALA A 7 18.65 7.26 2.05
CA ALA A 7 19.10 6.96 3.40
C ALA A 7 20.06 5.75 3.42
N LYS A 8 19.71 4.66 2.75
CA LYS A 8 20.59 3.47 2.62
C LYS A 8 21.91 3.80 1.91
N ARG A 9 21.88 4.60 0.83
CA ARG A 9 23.12 5.03 0.13
C ARG A 9 24.02 5.89 0.99
N ALA A 10 23.43 6.72 1.84
CA ALA A 10 24.17 7.57 2.79
C ALA A 10 24.68 6.81 4.01
N GLY A 11 24.41 5.50 4.12
CA GLY A 11 24.86 4.66 5.22
C GLY A 11 24.08 4.83 6.53
N TYR A 12 22.86 5.38 6.45
CA TYR A 12 21.96 5.45 7.61
C TYR A 12 21.29 4.10 7.88
N ASP A 13 21.12 3.80 9.17
CA ASP A 13 20.20 2.73 9.59
C ASP A 13 18.77 3.19 9.36
N LEU A 14 18.11 2.57 8.40
CA LEU A 14 16.73 2.90 8.03
C LEU A 14 15.74 2.10 8.86
N LYS A 15 14.83 2.80 9.53
CA LYS A 15 13.68 2.21 10.22
C LYS A 15 12.39 2.87 9.72
N ILE A 16 11.41 2.08 9.35
CA ILE A 16 10.11 2.55 8.84
C ILE A 16 9.04 2.15 9.85
N PHE A 17 8.40 3.13 10.47
CA PHE A 17 7.36 2.92 11.47
C PHE A 17 5.98 3.25 10.89
N PRO A 18 5.20 2.24 10.51
CA PRO A 18 3.81 2.44 10.09
C PRO A 18 2.95 2.94 11.25
N SER A 19 2.05 3.87 10.98
CA SER A 19 1.06 4.30 11.98
C SER A 19 0.25 3.11 12.52
N ARG A 20 0.14 3.00 13.83
CA ARG A 20 -0.61 1.94 14.52
C ARG A 20 -2.06 2.33 14.83
N THR A 21 -2.45 3.57 14.54
CA THR A 21 -3.84 3.98 14.71
C THR A 21 -4.74 3.25 13.72
N GLN A 22 -5.91 2.84 14.19
CA GLN A 22 -6.96 2.25 13.38
C GLN A 22 -8.26 3.03 13.54
N ASP A 23 -8.83 3.46 12.44
CA ASP A 23 -10.15 4.10 12.38
C ASP A 23 -10.77 3.88 10.98
N LYS A 24 -12.09 3.86 10.92
CA LYS A 24 -12.82 3.57 9.68
C LYS A 24 -12.59 4.58 8.55
N LYS A 25 -12.16 5.81 8.87
CA LYS A 25 -12.04 6.90 7.89
C LYS A 25 -10.63 7.08 7.34
N LYS A 26 -9.62 7.10 8.22
CA LYS A 26 -8.24 7.44 7.84
C LYS A 26 -7.32 6.22 7.82
N ASN A 27 -7.52 5.27 8.75
CA ASN A 27 -6.68 4.10 8.92
C ASN A 27 -7.55 2.83 9.03
N PRO A 28 -8.23 2.41 7.94
CA PRO A 28 -9.22 1.33 8.03
C PRO A 28 -8.61 -0.04 8.32
N LEU A 29 -7.38 -0.29 7.89
CA LEU A 29 -6.73 -1.58 8.10
C LEU A 29 -6.18 -1.73 9.51
N ASP A 30 -6.29 -2.93 10.05
CA ASP A 30 -5.55 -3.35 11.23
C ASP A 30 -4.04 -3.13 11.06
N PRO A 31 -3.32 -2.67 12.11
CA PRO A 31 -1.89 -2.42 12.02
C PRO A 31 -1.06 -3.60 11.52
N GLY A 32 -1.37 -4.82 11.97
CA GLY A 32 -0.65 -6.03 11.54
C GLY A 32 -0.86 -6.31 10.04
N MET A 33 -2.11 -6.20 9.58
CA MET A 33 -2.43 -6.33 8.15
C MET A 33 -1.73 -5.25 7.31
N LYS A 34 -1.77 -4.00 7.76
CA LYS A 34 -1.09 -2.89 7.08
C LYS A 34 0.40 -3.18 6.90
N ILE A 35 1.07 -3.61 7.97
CA ILE A 35 2.50 -3.95 7.97
C ILE A 35 2.78 -5.11 7.02
N ASN A 36 1.97 -6.16 7.05
CA ASN A 36 2.12 -7.30 6.16
C ASN A 36 2.03 -6.90 4.68
N TYR A 37 1.03 -6.10 4.31
CA TYR A 37 0.94 -5.59 2.95
C TYR A 37 2.09 -4.65 2.59
N MET A 38 2.55 -3.80 3.52
CA MET A 38 3.71 -2.94 3.26
C MET A 38 4.97 -3.75 2.97
N LYS A 39 5.21 -4.83 3.71
CA LYS A 39 6.35 -5.75 3.46
C LYS A 39 6.26 -6.42 2.11
N GLN A 40 5.08 -6.88 1.71
CA GLN A 40 4.86 -7.47 0.40
C GLN A 40 4.99 -6.45 -0.74
N MET A 41 4.54 -5.21 -0.55
CA MET A 41 4.67 -4.13 -1.53
C MET A 41 6.12 -3.66 -1.71
N PHE A 42 6.92 -3.73 -0.64
CA PHE A 42 8.28 -3.21 -0.61
C PHE A 42 9.26 -4.23 -0.04
N PRO A 43 9.47 -5.38 -0.73
CA PRO A 43 10.30 -6.47 -0.23
C PRO A 43 11.75 -6.04 0.06
N ASP A 44 12.30 -5.09 -0.70
CA ASP A 44 13.65 -4.56 -0.47
C ASP A 44 13.82 -3.83 0.89
N TYR A 45 12.70 -3.51 1.53
CA TYR A 45 12.64 -2.82 2.82
C TYR A 45 11.92 -3.63 3.90
N GLU A 46 11.67 -4.92 3.67
CA GLU A 46 10.90 -5.76 4.59
C GLU A 46 11.47 -5.74 6.02
N GLU A 47 12.79 -5.86 6.16
CA GLU A 47 13.50 -5.83 7.44
C GLU A 47 13.48 -4.44 8.09
N ASN A 48 13.37 -3.39 7.28
CA ASN A 48 13.31 -2.02 7.76
C ASN A 48 11.92 -1.62 8.27
N ILE A 49 10.85 -2.32 7.83
CA ILE A 49 9.48 -2.07 8.24
C ILE A 49 9.22 -2.69 9.61
N GLN A 50 9.14 -1.84 10.61
CA GLN A 50 9.05 -2.24 12.02
C GLN A 50 7.61 -2.62 12.40
N ASN A 51 7.47 -3.69 13.17
CA ASN A 51 6.22 -4.08 13.83
C ASN A 51 6.37 -3.95 15.35
N ASP A 52 6.68 -2.76 15.80
CA ASP A 52 6.82 -2.46 17.21
C ASP A 52 5.48 -1.99 17.79
N ALA A 53 4.92 -2.76 18.71
CA ALA A 53 3.64 -2.44 19.35
C ALA A 53 3.74 -1.27 20.33
N GLU A 54 4.91 -0.96 20.84
CA GLU A 54 5.17 0.09 21.81
C GLU A 54 5.49 1.43 21.13
N ALA A 55 5.93 1.43 19.88
CA ALA A 55 6.20 2.62 19.09
C ALA A 55 4.92 3.24 18.51
N ASN A 56 4.09 3.85 19.36
CA ASN A 56 2.81 4.46 18.99
C ASN A 56 2.95 5.92 18.55
N THR A 57 3.95 6.61 19.06
CA THR A 57 4.23 8.02 18.79
C THR A 57 5.66 8.19 18.30
N ILE A 58 5.94 9.36 17.71
CA ILE A 58 7.32 9.72 17.35
C ILE A 58 8.25 9.78 18.56
N PHE A 59 7.70 10.11 19.73
CA PHE A 59 8.49 10.17 20.96
C PHE A 59 8.94 8.78 21.40
N ASP A 60 8.08 7.77 21.29
CA ASP A 60 8.45 6.38 21.58
C ASP A 60 9.55 5.92 20.65
N VAL A 61 9.43 6.21 19.33
CA VAL A 61 10.45 5.88 18.33
C VAL A 61 11.79 6.53 18.66
N LEU A 62 11.78 7.82 18.99
CA LEU A 62 13.02 8.57 19.31
C LEU A 62 13.64 8.09 20.62
N THR A 63 12.84 7.87 21.66
CA THR A 63 13.30 7.34 22.94
C THR A 63 13.94 5.97 22.78
N ASN A 64 13.28 5.05 22.07
CA ASN A 64 13.79 3.72 21.80
C ASN A 64 15.11 3.78 21.00
N SER A 65 15.15 4.59 19.93
CA SER A 65 16.35 4.77 19.13
C SER A 65 17.52 5.36 19.93
N TYR A 66 17.24 6.31 20.80
CA TYR A 66 18.27 6.86 21.69
C TYR A 66 18.78 5.82 22.68
N GLY A 67 17.87 5.01 23.25
CA GLY A 67 18.19 3.88 24.13
C GLY A 67 19.01 2.80 23.43
N GLU A 68 18.85 2.59 22.13
CA GLU A 68 19.67 1.71 21.29
C GLU A 68 21.09 2.27 21.02
N GLY A 69 21.37 3.51 21.42
CA GLY A 69 22.69 4.13 21.32
C GLY A 69 22.90 5.05 20.12
N TYR A 70 21.85 5.31 19.32
CA TYR A 70 21.96 6.29 18.24
C TYR A 70 22.20 7.70 18.79
N LYS A 71 23.15 8.40 18.19
CA LYS A 71 23.51 9.77 18.55
C LYS A 71 22.93 10.82 17.60
N ASN A 72 22.59 10.40 16.41
CA ASN A 72 22.01 11.25 15.38
C ASN A 72 20.71 10.63 14.87
N ALA A 73 19.67 11.45 14.67
CA ALA A 73 18.39 11.02 14.13
C ALA A 73 17.95 11.93 12.98
N THR A 74 17.51 11.33 11.89
CA THR A 74 16.86 12.04 10.79
C THR A 74 15.45 11.49 10.60
N ILE A 75 14.44 12.32 10.81
CA ILE A 75 13.04 11.97 10.69
C ILE A 75 12.54 12.40 9.33
N MET A 76 11.96 11.47 8.55
CA MET A 76 11.38 11.77 7.27
C MET A 76 9.85 11.72 7.36
N VAL A 77 9.20 12.83 7.02
CA VAL A 77 7.74 12.98 7.07
C VAL A 77 7.19 13.60 5.79
N GLY A 78 5.88 13.53 5.58
CA GLY A 78 5.23 14.29 4.51
C GLY A 78 5.39 15.80 4.71
N GLN A 79 5.41 16.55 3.60
CA GLN A 79 5.60 18.01 3.62
C GLN A 79 4.58 18.72 4.51
N ASP A 80 3.35 18.22 4.55
CA ASP A 80 2.25 18.74 5.36
C ASP A 80 2.47 18.64 6.87
N ARG A 81 3.39 17.78 7.31
CA ARG A 81 3.72 17.55 8.73
C ARG A 81 5.09 18.03 9.13
N LEU A 82 5.88 18.54 8.19
CA LEU A 82 7.28 18.93 8.41
C LEU A 82 7.44 19.92 9.58
N ALA A 83 6.66 21.01 9.57
CA ALA A 83 6.77 22.06 10.58
C ALA A 83 6.36 21.57 11.97
N GLU A 84 5.30 20.75 12.06
CA GLU A 84 4.85 20.12 13.31
C GLU A 84 5.94 19.26 13.92
N PHE A 85 6.50 18.34 13.13
CA PHE A 85 7.50 17.40 13.61
C PHE A 85 8.84 18.08 13.93
N GLN A 86 9.21 19.10 13.17
CA GLN A 86 10.42 19.88 13.42
C GLN A 86 10.34 20.60 14.76
N GLY A 87 9.21 21.24 15.06
CA GLY A 87 8.99 21.90 16.34
C GLY A 87 9.01 20.91 17.52
N LEU A 88 8.36 19.75 17.36
CA LEU A 88 8.31 18.72 18.39
C LEU A 88 9.68 18.08 18.65
N ALA A 89 10.40 17.69 17.60
CA ALA A 89 11.70 17.04 17.72
C ALA A 89 12.71 17.94 18.44
N GLN A 90 12.76 19.22 18.10
CA GLN A 90 13.67 20.19 18.72
C GLN A 90 13.29 20.51 20.17
N LYS A 91 11.99 20.65 20.44
CA LYS A 91 11.49 21.00 21.79
C LYS A 91 11.86 19.98 22.86
N TYR A 92 11.85 18.69 22.50
CA TYR A 92 12.08 17.61 23.45
C TYR A 92 13.50 17.03 23.40
N ASN A 93 14.36 17.48 22.48
CA ASN A 93 15.76 17.10 22.49
C ASN A 93 16.46 17.77 23.70
N GLY A 94 17.22 16.98 24.47
CA GLY A 94 17.80 17.42 25.72
C GLY A 94 16.89 17.27 26.95
N SER A 95 15.72 16.62 26.78
CA SER A 95 14.85 16.22 27.88
C SER A 95 15.26 14.87 28.46
N ASP A 96 14.53 14.41 29.49
CA ASP A 96 14.74 13.07 30.07
C ASP A 96 14.42 11.92 29.10
N LEU A 97 13.75 12.20 27.98
CA LEU A 97 13.36 11.18 27.01
C LEU A 97 14.52 10.80 26.06
N TYR A 98 15.18 11.80 25.49
CA TYR A 98 16.30 11.62 24.58
C TYR A 98 17.15 12.89 24.47
N ASN A 99 18.43 12.69 24.13
CA ASN A 99 19.37 13.77 23.91
C ASN A 99 20.33 13.42 22.76
N PHE A 100 19.84 13.57 21.53
CA PHE A 100 20.63 13.36 20.32
C PHE A 100 21.62 14.51 20.11
N ASP A 101 22.81 14.20 19.65
CA ASP A 101 23.82 15.20 19.25
C ASP A 101 23.28 16.01 18.05
N ASN A 102 22.56 15.34 17.15
CA ASN A 102 21.89 15.98 16.02
C ASN A 102 20.54 15.31 15.73
N ILE A 103 19.49 16.13 15.65
CA ILE A 103 18.16 15.69 15.26
C ILE A 103 17.64 16.59 14.14
N MET A 104 17.30 15.99 13.01
CA MET A 104 16.78 16.69 11.84
C MET A 104 15.44 16.13 11.42
N VAL A 105 14.59 16.99 10.87
CA VAL A 105 13.33 16.57 10.23
C VAL A 105 13.37 17.03 8.79
N MET A 106 13.14 16.11 7.89
CA MET A 106 13.20 16.32 6.45
C MET A 106 11.87 15.93 5.78
N SER A 107 11.57 16.60 4.69
CA SER A 107 10.46 16.18 3.84
C SER A 107 10.83 14.93 3.03
N GLY A 108 9.97 13.94 3.04
CA GLY A 108 10.08 12.75 2.19
C GLY A 108 9.79 12.99 0.70
N GLY A 109 9.75 14.25 0.29
CA GLY A 109 9.46 14.71 -1.06
C GLY A 109 8.09 15.37 -1.19
N THR A 110 7.93 16.17 -2.22
CA THR A 110 6.64 16.72 -2.64
C THR A 110 5.91 15.66 -3.45
N ARG A 111 4.64 15.43 -3.10
CA ARG A 111 3.73 14.66 -3.96
C ARG A 111 3.22 15.59 -5.05
N ASP A 112 3.22 15.12 -6.28
CA ASP A 112 2.50 15.77 -7.36
C ASP A 112 1.02 15.34 -7.28
N PRO A 113 0.11 16.18 -6.77
CA PRO A 113 -1.30 15.81 -6.62
C PRO A 113 -2.02 15.66 -7.96
N ASP A 114 -1.45 16.20 -9.03
CA ASP A 114 -2.02 16.18 -10.39
C ASP A 114 -1.53 14.98 -11.20
N SER A 115 -0.56 14.23 -10.69
CA SER A 115 -0.08 13.01 -11.34
C SER A 115 -1.07 11.86 -11.16
N ASP A 116 -1.40 11.18 -12.26
CA ASP A 116 -2.25 9.98 -12.27
C ASP A 116 -1.48 8.69 -11.97
N ASP A 117 -0.17 8.77 -11.87
CA ASP A 117 0.68 7.63 -11.54
C ASP A 117 0.88 7.45 -10.01
N VAL A 118 1.74 6.50 -9.64
CA VAL A 118 2.05 6.16 -8.24
C VAL A 118 2.58 7.36 -7.46
N THR A 119 3.19 8.35 -8.12
CA THR A 119 3.77 9.56 -7.48
C THR A 119 2.68 10.50 -6.99
N GLY A 120 1.54 10.56 -7.66
CA GLY A 120 0.35 11.34 -7.27
C GLY A 120 -0.59 10.63 -6.30
N MET A 121 -0.34 9.35 -5.98
CA MET A 121 -1.23 8.58 -5.11
C MET A 121 -1.08 8.96 -3.65
N SER A 122 -2.19 9.29 -3.03
CA SER A 122 -2.29 9.52 -1.59
C SER A 122 -3.20 8.49 -0.94
N ALA A 123 -3.02 8.25 0.36
CA ALA A 123 -3.90 7.37 1.11
C ALA A 123 -5.38 7.80 1.03
N SER A 124 -5.65 9.10 0.92
CA SER A 124 -6.99 9.64 0.73
C SER A 124 -7.55 9.32 -0.65
N LYS A 125 -6.74 9.49 -1.72
CA LYS A 125 -7.12 9.14 -3.10
C LYS A 125 -7.41 7.64 -3.21
N MET A 126 -6.57 6.79 -2.60
CA MET A 126 -6.77 5.34 -2.57
C MET A 126 -8.08 4.94 -1.88
N ARG A 127 -8.38 5.52 -0.71
CA ARG A 127 -9.66 5.28 -0.03
C ARG A 127 -10.86 5.77 -0.83
N ASN A 128 -10.71 6.88 -1.55
CA ASN A 128 -11.76 7.40 -2.42
C ASN A 128 -12.08 6.42 -3.56
N PHE A 129 -11.07 5.81 -4.19
CA PHE A 129 -11.31 4.76 -5.18
C PHE A 129 -12.10 3.58 -4.60
N VAL A 130 -11.79 3.20 -3.36
CA VAL A 130 -12.55 2.13 -2.69
C VAL A 130 -14.01 2.54 -2.45
N THR A 131 -14.28 3.77 -2.00
CA THR A 131 -15.66 4.25 -1.79
C THR A 131 -16.45 4.34 -3.10
N GLN A 132 -15.77 4.60 -4.21
CA GLN A 132 -16.37 4.67 -5.54
C GLN A 132 -16.49 3.30 -6.23
N GLY A 133 -15.97 2.23 -5.63
CA GLY A 133 -15.91 0.91 -6.25
C GLY A 133 -14.92 0.83 -7.43
N ASN A 134 -14.04 1.81 -7.57
CA ASN A 134 -13.10 1.89 -8.69
C ASN A 134 -11.82 1.08 -8.38
N PHE A 135 -11.91 -0.22 -8.61
CA PHE A 135 -10.76 -1.12 -8.41
C PHE A 135 -9.61 -0.83 -9.37
N GLN A 136 -9.90 -0.49 -10.62
CA GLN A 136 -8.85 -0.28 -11.63
C GLN A 136 -7.89 0.84 -11.23
N SER A 137 -8.43 2.01 -10.85
CA SER A 137 -7.61 3.12 -10.37
C SER A 137 -6.91 2.80 -9.05
N PHE A 138 -7.55 2.02 -8.17
CA PHE A 138 -6.91 1.53 -6.94
C PHE A 138 -5.71 0.64 -7.26
N ALA A 139 -5.88 -0.34 -8.16
CA ALA A 139 -4.82 -1.28 -8.53
C ALA A 139 -3.59 -0.60 -9.17
N GLN A 140 -3.80 0.49 -9.92
CA GLN A 140 -2.73 1.31 -10.49
C GLN A 140 -1.89 2.01 -9.41
N GLY A 141 -2.49 2.34 -8.28
CA GLY A 141 -1.78 2.95 -7.14
C GLY A 141 -1.04 1.95 -6.25
N ILE A 142 -1.12 0.66 -6.53
CA ILE A 142 -0.45 -0.41 -5.77
C ILE A 142 0.73 -0.95 -6.59
N PRO A 143 1.93 -1.09 -5.99
CA PRO A 143 3.09 -1.65 -6.68
C PRO A 143 2.83 -3.02 -7.31
N ASP A 144 3.53 -3.33 -8.41
CA ASP A 144 3.38 -4.59 -9.15
C ASP A 144 4.02 -5.80 -8.44
N THR A 145 4.69 -5.59 -7.32
CA THR A 145 5.10 -6.63 -6.39
C THR A 145 3.92 -7.42 -5.82
N LEU A 146 2.74 -6.77 -5.72
CA LEU A 146 1.49 -7.44 -5.40
C LEU A 146 0.82 -7.98 -6.65
N LYS A 147 0.46 -9.27 -6.62
CA LYS A 147 -0.31 -9.91 -7.70
C LYS A 147 -1.72 -9.34 -7.80
N PRO A 148 -2.38 -9.43 -8.97
CA PRO A 148 -3.73 -8.90 -9.16
C PRO A 148 -4.75 -9.36 -8.11
N MET A 149 -4.72 -10.64 -7.73
CA MET A 149 -5.59 -11.17 -6.67
C MET A 149 -5.33 -10.50 -5.32
N GLN A 150 -4.07 -10.29 -4.94
CA GLN A 150 -3.72 -9.62 -3.68
C GLN A 150 -4.15 -8.14 -3.68
N LYS A 151 -4.03 -7.46 -4.84
CA LYS A 151 -4.54 -6.09 -5.01
C LYS A 151 -6.07 -6.04 -4.82
N ARG A 152 -6.79 -7.03 -5.36
CA ARG A 152 -8.24 -7.15 -5.20
C ARG A 152 -8.63 -7.45 -3.75
N GLU A 153 -7.94 -8.35 -3.11
CA GLU A 153 -8.13 -8.69 -1.71
C GLU A 153 -7.95 -7.46 -0.80
N LEU A 154 -6.85 -6.71 -1.02
CA LEU A 154 -6.60 -5.47 -0.29
C LEU A 154 -7.72 -4.45 -0.50
N PHE A 155 -8.19 -4.25 -1.75
CA PHE A 155 -9.31 -3.38 -2.07
C PHE A 155 -10.57 -3.75 -1.28
N ASN A 156 -10.92 -5.03 -1.29
CA ASN A 156 -12.09 -5.56 -0.58
C ASN A 156 -11.97 -5.40 0.94
N MET A 157 -10.78 -5.68 1.50
CA MET A 157 -10.53 -5.50 2.92
C MET A 157 -10.64 -4.04 3.35
N VAL A 158 -10.05 -3.12 2.58
CA VAL A 158 -10.18 -1.68 2.86
C VAL A 158 -11.65 -1.26 2.80
N GLY A 159 -12.41 -1.70 1.79
CA GLY A 159 -13.83 -1.41 1.65
C GLY A 159 -14.65 -1.93 2.83
N LYS A 160 -14.44 -3.17 3.23
CA LYS A 160 -15.09 -3.79 4.39
C LYS A 160 -14.78 -3.01 5.68
N ALA A 161 -13.51 -2.67 5.89
CA ALA A 161 -13.08 -1.95 7.08
C ALA A 161 -13.65 -0.51 7.14
N MET A 162 -13.83 0.14 6.00
CA MET A 162 -14.48 1.44 5.88
C MET A 162 -16.01 1.37 5.99
N GLY A 163 -16.60 0.17 5.98
CA GLY A 163 -18.05 -0.04 5.96
C GLY A 163 -18.70 0.34 4.62
N VAL A 164 -17.93 0.35 3.55
CA VAL A 164 -18.45 0.54 2.20
C VAL A 164 -19.26 -0.71 1.84
N LYS A 165 -20.53 -0.53 1.52
CA LYS A 165 -21.31 -1.60 0.90
C LYS A 165 -20.74 -1.81 -0.50
N GLN A 166 -19.82 -2.75 -0.61
CA GLN A 166 -19.37 -3.20 -1.91
C GLN A 166 -20.61 -3.79 -2.60
N LYS A 167 -20.96 -3.29 -3.78
CA LYS A 167 -21.81 -4.07 -4.67
C LYS A 167 -21.10 -5.40 -4.81
N ASP A 168 -21.82 -6.48 -4.64
CA ASP A 168 -21.32 -7.85 -4.73
C ASP A 168 -20.82 -8.15 -6.16
N THR A 169 -19.80 -7.43 -6.62
CA THR A 169 -19.07 -7.75 -7.84
C THR A 169 -18.43 -9.13 -7.73
N GLN A 170 -18.08 -9.58 -6.52
CA GLN A 170 -17.65 -10.96 -6.31
C GLN A 170 -18.75 -11.98 -6.59
N LYS A 171 -20.02 -11.66 -6.31
CA LYS A 171 -21.13 -12.58 -6.58
C LYS A 171 -21.40 -12.69 -8.07
N GLU A 172 -21.33 -11.57 -8.79
CA GLU A 172 -21.42 -11.57 -10.26
C GLU A 172 -20.19 -12.24 -10.90
N GLU A 173 -18.98 -12.02 -10.37
CA GLU A 173 -17.74 -12.66 -10.83
C GLU A 173 -17.76 -14.18 -10.52
N ILE A 174 -18.22 -14.60 -9.34
CA ILE A 174 -18.34 -16.03 -8.97
C ILE A 174 -19.41 -16.71 -9.83
N GLU A 175 -20.57 -16.08 -10.06
CA GLU A 175 -21.60 -16.62 -10.95
C GLU A 175 -21.09 -16.74 -12.41
N LEU A 176 -20.29 -15.78 -12.88
CA LEU A 176 -19.64 -15.86 -14.19
C LEU A 176 -18.61 -16.98 -14.27
N TRP A 177 -17.83 -17.21 -13.21
CA TRP A 177 -16.88 -18.33 -13.11
C TRP A 177 -17.58 -19.70 -13.03
N GLU A 178 -18.73 -19.77 -12.39
CA GLU A 178 -19.54 -21.01 -12.32
C GLU A 178 -20.20 -21.34 -13.67
N ILE A 179 -20.49 -20.30 -14.47
CA ILE A 179 -21.12 -20.43 -15.79
C ILE A 179 -20.06 -20.59 -16.90
N ALA A 180 -18.83 -20.15 -16.68
CA ALA A 180 -17.76 -20.29 -17.67
C ALA A 180 -17.44 -21.77 -17.91
N PRO A 181 -17.54 -22.27 -19.15
CA PRO A 181 -17.15 -23.64 -19.44
C PRO A 181 -15.70 -23.84 -19.08
N LYS A 182 -15.41 -24.78 -18.20
CA LYS A 182 -14.04 -25.21 -17.87
C LYS A 182 -13.47 -25.91 -19.10
N LEU A 183 -12.85 -25.14 -19.99
CA LEU A 183 -12.10 -25.68 -21.11
C LEU A 183 -10.84 -26.37 -20.55
N ASP A 184 -10.67 -27.63 -20.87
CA ASP A 184 -9.40 -28.32 -20.61
C ASP A 184 -8.29 -27.73 -21.49
N SER A 185 -7.04 -28.00 -21.12
CA SER A 185 -5.88 -27.45 -21.81
C SER A 185 -5.74 -27.89 -23.26
N GLU A 186 -6.30 -29.07 -23.63
CA GLU A 186 -6.28 -29.59 -25.01
C GLU A 186 -7.26 -28.82 -25.88
N LYS A 187 -8.45 -28.55 -25.37
CA LYS A 187 -9.47 -27.81 -26.10
C LYS A 187 -9.13 -26.33 -26.26
N LEU A 188 -8.42 -25.75 -25.30
CA LEU A 188 -7.83 -24.42 -25.44
C LEU A 188 -6.78 -24.38 -26.55
N ARG A 189 -5.94 -25.42 -26.64
CA ARG A 189 -4.89 -25.54 -27.67
C ARG A 189 -5.48 -25.73 -29.07
N GLU A 190 -6.52 -26.56 -29.21
CA GLU A 190 -7.24 -26.75 -30.48
C GLU A 190 -7.88 -25.44 -30.97
N ASN A 191 -8.56 -24.73 -30.10
CA ASN A 191 -9.17 -23.44 -30.43
C ASN A 191 -8.14 -22.37 -30.79
N TYR A 192 -6.93 -22.41 -30.19
CA TYR A 192 -5.83 -21.55 -30.54
C TYR A 192 -5.30 -21.83 -31.97
N LEU A 193 -5.13 -23.11 -32.32
CA LEU A 193 -4.64 -23.53 -33.64
C LEU A 193 -5.66 -23.24 -34.74
N ASP A 194 -6.96 -23.26 -34.43
CA ASP A 194 -8.05 -22.97 -35.34
C ASP A 194 -8.39 -21.48 -35.45
N ASN A 195 -7.62 -20.58 -34.83
CA ASN A 195 -7.94 -19.15 -34.68
C ASN A 195 -9.30 -18.85 -34.07
N LYS A 196 -9.86 -19.78 -33.30
CA LYS A 196 -11.12 -19.65 -32.59
C LYS A 196 -10.89 -19.44 -31.10
N ILE A 197 -10.02 -18.49 -30.75
CA ILE A 197 -9.58 -18.30 -29.38
C ILE A 197 -10.75 -17.87 -28.49
N PHE A 198 -11.62 -17.01 -29.02
CA PHE A 198 -12.79 -16.52 -28.30
C PHE A 198 -13.98 -16.40 -29.24
N ASN A 199 -15.16 -16.83 -28.77
CA ASN A 199 -16.44 -16.62 -29.43
C ASN A 199 -17.21 -15.49 -28.75
N ILE A 200 -18.16 -14.89 -29.50
CA ILE A 200 -19.14 -13.97 -28.88
C ILE A 200 -19.92 -14.75 -27.82
N GLY A 201 -19.90 -14.26 -26.59
CA GLY A 201 -20.51 -14.91 -25.43
C GLY A 201 -19.55 -15.61 -24.49
N ASP A 202 -18.29 -15.82 -24.90
CA ASP A 202 -17.27 -16.39 -24.02
C ASP A 202 -16.95 -15.46 -22.85
N VAL A 203 -16.71 -16.06 -21.69
CA VAL A 203 -16.25 -15.37 -20.48
C VAL A 203 -14.73 -15.50 -20.41
N VAL A 204 -14.07 -14.39 -20.34
CA VAL A 204 -12.60 -14.28 -20.35
C VAL A 204 -12.09 -13.48 -19.17
N GLU A 205 -10.93 -13.87 -18.67
CA GLU A 205 -10.22 -13.12 -17.64
C GLU A 205 -9.02 -12.39 -18.26
N ASN A 206 -8.89 -11.11 -17.96
CA ASN A 206 -7.68 -10.37 -18.27
C ASN A 206 -6.64 -10.66 -17.18
N LEU A 207 -5.62 -11.45 -17.52
CA LEU A 207 -4.58 -11.90 -16.58
C LEU A 207 -3.77 -10.75 -15.95
N ASN A 208 -3.73 -9.58 -16.60
CA ASN A 208 -3.02 -8.43 -16.07
C ASN A 208 -3.84 -7.63 -15.05
N THR A 209 -5.17 -7.62 -15.19
CA THR A 209 -6.05 -6.81 -14.35
C THR A 209 -6.94 -7.65 -13.44
N GLY A 210 -7.04 -8.97 -13.66
CA GLY A 210 -7.97 -9.87 -12.96
C GLY A 210 -9.44 -9.57 -13.27
N LEU A 211 -9.73 -8.78 -14.32
CA LEU A 211 -11.10 -8.48 -14.71
C LEU A 211 -11.67 -9.63 -15.53
N VAL A 212 -12.84 -10.09 -15.13
CA VAL A 212 -13.62 -11.09 -15.87
C VAL A 212 -14.71 -10.36 -16.67
N GLY A 213 -14.83 -10.71 -17.92
CA GLY A 213 -15.81 -10.10 -18.81
C GLY A 213 -16.33 -11.08 -19.85
N LYS A 214 -17.45 -10.72 -20.46
CA LYS A 214 -18.04 -11.48 -21.57
C LYS A 214 -17.68 -10.83 -22.90
N ILE A 215 -17.25 -11.64 -23.86
CA ILE A 215 -16.99 -11.16 -25.23
C ILE A 215 -18.31 -10.73 -25.88
N THR A 216 -18.38 -9.46 -26.23
CA THR A 216 -19.49 -8.87 -26.97
C THR A 216 -19.01 -8.34 -28.32
N ARG A 217 -19.94 -8.02 -29.23
CA ARG A 217 -19.61 -7.40 -30.52
C ARG A 217 -19.05 -6.00 -30.34
#